data_8a2b3586784aceb94529474f7f2745ef
#
_entry.id   8a2b3586784aceb94529474f7f2745ef
#
_cell.length_a   1.000
_cell.length_b   1.000
_cell.length_c   1.000
_cell.angle_alpha   90.00
_cell.angle_beta   90.00
_cell.angle_gamma   90.00
#
_symmetry.space_group_name_H-M   'P 1'
#
loop_
_entity.id
_entity.type
_entity.pdbx_description
1 polymer ?
#
loop_
_entity_poly.entity_id
_entity_poly.type
_entity_poly.pdbx_seq_one_letter_code
_entity_poly.pdbx_strand_id
1 'polypeptide(L)'
;QAKIPCQPMKGARMKFYYPSPFLREMSDIDILIHGDFMEQAAVELEAMGYVLQQKIKHHDIYRKAPGIVVEAHRAMYDRTVDKRQYAYFSDLSRAVRRKGLLYVYDFEAEDFYIYMMAHMAKHFYKRGCGIRNLVDIYVFLEKFGGEMNADYLQKQFAGLGLTAFTEHMEKLARIWLQGEPGEAFYQQLFDYMQGCGIYGKDENGIWNRFCDAQPEKGEKGRDALKRWYWFPPYEYMVLYYPWLSRNPVAGKFLLPAAWGIRAVRGVVCGRGKYKREMLRQIDASQIGVRQDIYRRLQLRFH
;
A
#
# COMPACT_ATOMS: atom_id res chain seq x y z
N GLN A 1 27.68 9.26 16.95
CA GLN A 1 26.36 8.65 16.72
C GLN A 1 25.29 9.69 16.96
N ALA A 2 24.40 9.88 16.00
CA ALA A 2 23.45 11.01 15.93
C ALA A 2 22.31 10.99 16.97
N LYS A 3 22.18 9.91 17.76
CA LYS A 3 21.11 9.73 18.78
C LYS A 3 19.68 9.91 18.24
N ILE A 4 19.44 9.57 16.99
CA ILE A 4 18.14 9.71 16.33
C ILE A 4 17.33 8.42 16.53
N PRO A 5 16.18 8.45 17.23
CA PRO A 5 15.29 7.30 17.32
C PRO A 5 14.74 6.94 15.95
N CYS A 6 15.01 5.73 15.50
CA CYS A 6 14.61 5.27 14.17
C CYS A 6 14.24 3.79 14.15
N GLN A 7 13.46 3.40 13.14
CA GLN A 7 12.99 2.03 12.95
C GLN A 7 13.13 1.63 11.49
N PRO A 8 13.99 0.62 11.16
CA PRO A 8 14.02 0.02 9.84
C PRO A 8 12.70 -0.66 9.54
N MET A 9 12.17 -0.45 8.34
CA MET A 9 10.87 -0.96 7.95
C MET A 9 10.97 -1.89 6.73
N LYS A 10 9.90 -2.60 6.44
CA LYS A 10 9.69 -3.36 5.20
C LYS A 10 10.90 -4.24 4.82
N GLY A 11 11.38 -4.04 3.58
CA GLY A 11 12.51 -4.76 3.02
C GLY A 11 13.80 -4.63 3.80
N ALA A 12 14.06 -3.48 4.41
CA ALA A 12 15.25 -3.23 5.21
C ALA A 12 15.39 -4.19 6.41
N ARG A 13 14.26 -4.68 6.92
CA ARG A 13 14.21 -5.71 7.96
C ARG A 13 13.99 -7.10 7.37
N MET A 14 13.01 -7.25 6.45
CA MET A 14 12.58 -8.54 5.90
C MET A 14 13.70 -9.35 5.27
N LYS A 15 14.65 -8.71 4.58
CA LYS A 15 15.75 -9.38 3.90
C LYS A 15 16.63 -10.26 4.81
N PHE A 16 16.70 -9.93 6.10
CA PHE A 16 17.48 -10.69 7.08
C PHE A 16 16.78 -11.97 7.57
N TYR A 17 15.56 -12.20 7.15
CA TYR A 17 14.81 -13.43 7.42
C TYR A 17 14.97 -14.47 6.29
N TYR A 18 15.40 -14.04 5.10
CA TYR A 18 15.75 -14.92 4.00
C TYR A 18 17.02 -15.72 4.32
N PRO A 19 17.22 -16.90 3.67
CA PRO A 19 18.45 -17.69 3.82
C PRO A 19 19.73 -16.89 3.54
N SER A 20 19.63 -15.91 2.64
CA SER A 20 20.65 -14.88 2.42
C SER A 20 19.96 -13.53 2.16
N PRO A 21 20.45 -12.43 2.77
CA PRO A 21 19.90 -11.09 2.51
C PRO A 21 19.94 -10.65 1.05
N PHE A 22 20.80 -11.26 0.23
CA PHE A 22 20.95 -10.98 -1.21
C PHE A 22 19.84 -11.60 -2.05
N LEU A 23 19.10 -12.58 -1.52
CA LEU A 23 17.96 -13.21 -2.22
C LEU A 23 16.71 -12.33 -2.23
N ARG A 24 16.71 -11.26 -1.46
CA ARG A 24 15.60 -10.31 -1.46
C ARG A 24 16.02 -8.96 -2.00
N GLU A 25 15.71 -8.71 -3.26
CA GLU A 25 15.93 -7.42 -3.91
C GLU A 25 15.11 -6.30 -3.23
N MET A 26 15.72 -5.12 -3.17
CA MET A 26 15.13 -3.88 -2.66
C MET A 26 15.47 -2.72 -3.58
N SER A 27 14.51 -1.82 -3.81
CA SER A 27 14.72 -0.57 -4.53
C SER A 27 15.14 0.58 -3.60
N ASP A 28 14.71 0.50 -2.35
CA ASP A 28 14.75 1.56 -1.36
C ASP A 28 14.96 0.99 0.05
N ILE A 29 15.49 1.82 0.91
CA ILE A 29 15.65 1.54 2.33
C ILE A 29 14.65 2.45 3.06
N ASP A 30 13.60 1.85 3.58
CA ASP A 30 12.60 2.57 4.37
C ASP A 30 13.02 2.65 5.84
N ILE A 31 13.05 3.87 6.39
CA ILE A 31 13.37 4.12 7.79
C ILE A 31 12.33 5.08 8.37
N LEU A 32 11.63 4.66 9.42
CA LEU A 32 10.81 5.58 10.20
C LEU A 32 11.70 6.34 11.16
N ILE A 33 11.61 7.67 11.13
CA ILE A 33 12.24 8.57 12.07
C ILE A 33 11.20 8.94 13.13
N HIS A 34 11.48 8.65 14.40
CA HIS A 34 10.53 8.91 15.48
C HIS A 34 10.57 10.39 15.89
N GLY A 35 9.41 10.95 16.20
CA GLY A 35 9.29 12.31 16.74
C GLY A 35 9.82 13.38 15.77
N ASP A 36 10.37 14.44 16.36
CA ASP A 36 10.77 15.65 15.64
C ASP A 36 12.23 15.62 15.15
N PHE A 37 12.77 14.41 14.88
CA PHE A 37 14.17 14.22 14.48
C PHE A 37 14.41 14.25 12.96
N MET A 38 13.42 14.60 12.16
CA MET A 38 13.55 14.59 10.68
C MET A 38 14.62 15.57 10.18
N GLU A 39 14.74 16.76 10.78
CA GLU A 39 15.76 17.74 10.37
C GLU A 39 17.15 17.24 10.72
N GLN A 40 17.33 16.68 11.91
CA GLN A 40 18.60 16.08 12.33
C GLN A 40 18.96 14.88 11.44
N ALA A 41 17.98 14.03 11.09
CA ALA A 41 18.17 12.91 10.18
C ALA A 41 18.60 13.39 8.77
N ALA A 42 18.05 14.52 8.29
CA ALA A 42 18.46 15.12 7.04
C ALA A 42 19.95 15.50 7.06
N VAL A 43 20.40 16.19 8.11
CA VAL A 43 21.81 16.59 8.27
C VAL A 43 22.74 15.36 8.26
N GLU A 44 22.37 14.30 8.97
CA GLU A 44 23.18 13.08 9.03
C GLU A 44 23.20 12.35 7.66
N LEU A 45 22.07 12.26 6.97
CA LEU A 45 22.01 11.65 5.63
C LEU A 45 22.86 12.44 4.62
N GLU A 46 22.81 13.77 4.66
CA GLU A 46 23.64 14.64 3.82
C GLU A 46 25.14 14.48 4.15
N ALA A 47 25.50 14.43 5.43
CA ALA A 47 26.88 14.17 5.87
C ALA A 47 27.38 12.79 5.41
N MET A 48 26.49 11.79 5.27
CA MET A 48 26.78 10.47 4.70
C MET A 48 26.84 10.47 3.17
N GLY A 49 26.65 11.62 2.51
CA GLY A 49 26.68 11.78 1.05
C GLY A 49 25.39 11.45 0.31
N TYR A 50 24.27 11.40 1.01
CA TYR A 50 22.95 11.34 0.37
C TYR A 50 22.49 12.73 -0.05
N VAL A 51 21.81 12.81 -1.18
CA VAL A 51 21.23 14.06 -1.70
C VAL A 51 19.72 13.95 -1.66
N LEU A 52 19.07 14.96 -1.07
CA LEU A 52 17.61 15.05 -1.05
C LEU A 52 17.08 15.21 -2.48
N GLN A 53 16.22 14.30 -2.90
CA GLN A 53 15.56 14.31 -4.22
C GLN A 53 14.16 14.90 -4.15
N GLN A 54 13.40 14.54 -3.12
CA GLN A 54 12.01 14.95 -3.02
C GLN A 54 11.55 14.96 -1.57
N LYS A 55 10.78 15.99 -1.19
CA LYS A 55 9.98 16.01 0.05
C LYS A 55 8.54 15.66 -0.26
N ILE A 56 8.05 14.60 0.34
CA ILE A 56 6.66 14.15 0.26
C ILE A 56 6.03 14.33 1.63
N LYS A 57 4.71 14.42 1.69
CA LYS A 57 3.98 14.72 2.93
C LYS A 57 4.35 13.82 4.12
N HIS A 58 4.61 12.53 3.88
CA HIS A 58 4.87 11.53 4.93
C HIS A 58 6.29 10.97 4.91
N HIS A 59 7.12 11.27 3.89
CA HIS A 59 8.54 10.88 3.85
C HIS A 59 9.36 11.81 2.95
N ASP A 60 10.67 11.80 3.14
CA ASP A 60 11.65 12.45 2.28
C ASP A 60 12.49 11.39 1.56
N ILE A 61 12.77 11.60 0.28
CA ILE A 61 13.51 10.67 -0.58
C ILE A 61 14.93 11.19 -0.75
N TYR A 62 15.89 10.40 -0.36
CA TYR A 62 17.32 10.67 -0.50
C TYR A 62 17.97 9.66 -1.44
N ARG A 63 18.95 10.10 -2.20
CA ARG A 63 19.71 9.24 -3.11
C ARG A 63 21.20 9.44 -2.92
N LYS A 64 21.94 8.31 -3.01
CA LYS A 64 23.41 8.28 -3.04
C LYS A 64 23.87 7.40 -4.18
N ALA A 65 24.93 7.80 -4.91
CA ALA A 65 25.55 6.98 -5.95
C ALA A 65 26.08 5.65 -5.35
N PRO A 66 26.05 4.51 -6.08
CA PRO A 66 25.62 4.37 -7.48
C PRO A 66 24.10 4.21 -7.69
N GLY A 67 23.28 4.26 -6.69
CA GLY A 67 21.82 4.11 -6.86
C GLY A 67 21.07 3.77 -5.57
N ILE A 68 21.71 3.99 -4.41
CA ILE A 68 21.09 3.71 -3.10
C ILE A 68 20.04 4.78 -2.83
N VAL A 69 18.81 4.34 -2.55
CA VAL A 69 17.67 5.20 -2.19
C VAL A 69 17.29 4.95 -0.74
N VAL A 70 17.13 6.02 0.02
CA VAL A 70 16.59 6.00 1.38
C VAL A 70 15.31 6.82 1.41
N GLU A 71 14.23 6.23 1.93
CA GLU A 71 12.99 6.93 2.27
C GLU A 71 12.92 7.13 3.78
N ALA A 72 13.13 8.37 4.22
CA ALA A 72 13.02 8.77 5.61
C ALA A 72 11.57 9.15 5.91
N HIS A 73 10.86 8.29 6.64
CA HIS A 73 9.45 8.43 6.93
C HIS A 73 9.20 9.18 8.24
N ARG A 74 8.23 10.12 8.24
CA ARG A 74 7.66 10.77 9.44
C ARG A 74 6.53 9.94 10.05
N ALA A 75 5.86 9.15 9.20
CA ALA A 75 4.76 8.27 9.57
C ALA A 75 4.74 7.04 8.68
N MET A 76 4.37 5.89 9.23
CA MET A 76 4.24 4.63 8.48
C MET A 76 3.11 4.68 7.46
N TYR A 77 2.06 5.44 7.76
CA TYR A 77 0.88 5.60 6.92
C TYR A 77 0.51 7.06 6.71
N ASP A 78 -0.04 7.36 5.56
CA ASP A 78 -0.70 8.64 5.30
C ASP A 78 -2.17 8.54 5.75
N ARG A 79 -2.63 9.51 6.54
CA ARG A 79 -4.01 9.62 7.04
C ARG A 79 -5.05 9.59 5.91
N THR A 80 -4.67 10.02 4.70
CA THR A 80 -5.56 10.06 3.53
C THR A 80 -5.76 8.70 2.87
N VAL A 81 -4.98 7.68 3.26
CA VAL A 81 -5.06 6.33 2.68
C VAL A 81 -6.11 5.50 3.41
N ASP A 82 -5.95 5.36 4.70
CA ASP A 82 -6.92 4.69 5.58
C ASP A 82 -6.76 5.24 7.01
N LYS A 83 -7.86 5.69 7.60
CA LYS A 83 -7.85 6.31 8.93
C LYS A 83 -7.56 5.31 10.05
N ARG A 84 -8.03 4.05 9.90
CA ARG A 84 -7.83 2.98 10.91
C ARG A 84 -6.37 2.58 10.96
N GLN A 85 -5.77 2.33 9.79
CA GLN A 85 -4.37 1.96 9.68
C GLN A 85 -3.46 3.12 10.11
N TYR A 86 -3.81 4.36 9.75
CA TYR A 86 -3.09 5.53 10.23
C TYR A 86 -3.10 5.62 11.75
N ALA A 87 -4.27 5.50 12.39
CA ALA A 87 -4.40 5.54 13.84
C ALA A 87 -3.61 4.40 14.51
N TYR A 88 -3.72 3.19 13.98
CA TYR A 88 -3.03 2.00 14.48
C TYR A 88 -1.50 2.16 14.46
N PHE A 89 -0.94 2.58 13.33
CA PHE A 89 0.52 2.71 13.17
C PHE A 89 1.09 4.06 13.61
N SER A 90 0.25 5.00 14.07
CA SER A 90 0.71 6.22 14.73
C SER A 90 1.05 5.98 16.21
N ASP A 91 0.60 4.87 16.78
CA ASP A 91 0.96 4.43 18.13
C ASP A 91 2.33 3.76 18.12
N LEU A 92 3.36 4.52 18.48
CA LEU A 92 4.74 4.04 18.54
C LEU A 92 5.03 3.18 19.78
N SER A 93 4.08 3.02 20.72
CA SER A 93 4.25 2.18 21.92
C SER A 93 4.45 0.69 21.57
N ARG A 94 4.06 0.26 20.37
CA ARG A 94 4.30 -1.08 19.83
C ARG A 94 5.75 -1.33 19.42
N ALA A 95 6.53 -0.27 19.21
CA ALA A 95 7.92 -0.39 18.83
C ALA A 95 8.79 -0.68 20.06
N VAL A 96 9.51 -1.77 20.02
CA VAL A 96 10.45 -2.18 21.08
C VAL A 96 11.87 -1.80 20.70
N ARG A 97 12.68 -1.43 21.70
CA ARG A 97 14.08 -1.10 21.46
C ARG A 97 14.86 -2.35 21.06
N ARG A 98 15.60 -2.27 19.95
CA ARG A 98 16.46 -3.37 19.52
C ARG A 98 17.56 -3.63 20.54
N LYS A 99 17.75 -4.90 20.91
CA LYS A 99 18.78 -5.30 21.88
C LYS A 99 20.16 -4.81 21.45
N GLY A 100 20.86 -4.15 22.37
CA GLY A 100 22.20 -3.61 22.14
C GLY A 100 22.26 -2.25 21.41
N LEU A 101 21.12 -1.68 21.00
CA LEU A 101 21.05 -0.39 20.30
C LEU A 101 20.12 0.58 21.04
N LEU A 102 20.61 1.78 21.35
CA LEU A 102 19.88 2.75 22.18
C LEU A 102 18.77 3.50 21.40
N TYR A 103 18.95 3.67 20.10
CA TYR A 103 18.12 4.53 19.27
C TYR A 103 17.49 3.80 18.09
N VAL A 104 17.64 2.48 18.01
CA VAL A 104 17.01 1.66 16.97
C VAL A 104 15.87 0.87 17.58
N TYR A 105 14.72 0.97 16.97
CA TYR A 105 13.48 0.29 17.35
C TYR A 105 13.09 -0.74 16.31
N ASP A 106 12.32 -1.74 16.72
CA ASP A 106 11.70 -2.75 15.89
C ASP A 106 10.28 -3.04 16.38
N PHE A 107 9.48 -3.66 15.56
CA PHE A 107 8.29 -4.37 16.01
C PHE A 107 8.65 -5.79 16.50
N GLU A 108 7.89 -6.35 17.41
CA GLU A 108 7.89 -7.80 17.64
C GLU A 108 7.35 -8.53 16.41
N ALA A 109 7.38 -9.86 16.43
CA ALA A 109 7.05 -10.64 15.24
C ALA A 109 5.62 -10.38 14.75
N GLU A 110 4.65 -10.38 15.66
CA GLU A 110 3.23 -10.15 15.34
C GLU A 110 3.01 -8.77 14.74
N ASP A 111 3.51 -7.71 15.39
CA ASP A 111 3.30 -6.34 14.93
C ASP A 111 4.04 -6.07 13.61
N PHE A 112 5.20 -6.70 13.39
CA PHE A 112 5.86 -6.64 12.10
C PHE A 112 5.07 -7.35 11.00
N TYR A 113 4.47 -8.51 11.32
CA TYR A 113 3.62 -9.24 10.39
C TYR A 113 2.36 -8.44 10.03
N ILE A 114 1.69 -7.86 11.02
CA ILE A 114 0.55 -6.97 10.82
C ILE A 114 0.93 -5.79 9.91
N TYR A 115 2.08 -5.17 10.18
CA TYR A 115 2.58 -4.07 9.36
C TYR A 115 2.88 -4.52 7.91
N MET A 116 3.51 -5.67 7.73
CA MET A 116 3.81 -6.23 6.42
C MET A 116 2.54 -6.47 5.60
N MET A 117 1.52 -7.10 6.21
CA MET A 117 0.23 -7.37 5.56
C MET A 117 -0.54 -6.09 5.25
N ALA A 118 -0.60 -5.14 6.17
CA ALA A 118 -1.24 -3.85 5.96
C ALA A 118 -0.56 -3.05 4.84
N HIS A 119 0.77 -3.05 4.81
CA HIS A 119 1.55 -2.40 3.76
C HIS A 119 1.31 -3.05 2.39
N MET A 120 1.28 -4.38 2.32
CA MET A 120 0.94 -5.13 1.11
C MET A 120 -0.48 -4.80 0.64
N ALA A 121 -1.46 -4.79 1.54
CA ALA A 121 -2.85 -4.44 1.24
C ALA A 121 -2.98 -3.04 0.64
N LYS A 122 -2.26 -2.05 1.21
CA LYS A 122 -2.20 -0.68 0.66
C LYS A 122 -1.68 -0.64 -0.78
N HIS A 123 -0.60 -1.38 -1.06
CA HIS A 123 -0.06 -1.44 -2.42
C HIS A 123 -0.97 -2.20 -3.37
N PHE A 124 -1.51 -3.33 -2.92
CA PHE A 124 -2.46 -4.13 -3.69
C PHE A 124 -3.67 -3.30 -4.10
N TYR A 125 -4.25 -2.53 -3.18
CA TYR A 125 -5.36 -1.63 -3.46
C TYR A 125 -4.99 -0.50 -4.43
N LYS A 126 -3.82 0.12 -4.27
CA LYS A 126 -3.42 1.28 -5.08
C LYS A 126 -2.95 0.92 -6.48
N ARG A 127 -2.19 -0.16 -6.65
CA ARG A 127 -1.50 -0.48 -7.90
C ARG A 127 -1.45 -1.97 -8.22
N GLY A 128 -1.96 -2.81 -7.34
CA GLY A 128 -1.59 -4.22 -7.29
C GLY A 128 -0.20 -4.40 -6.69
N CYS A 129 0.17 -5.63 -6.41
CA CYS A 129 1.52 -5.98 -5.94
C CYS A 129 1.97 -7.29 -6.57
N GLY A 130 3.28 -7.46 -6.71
CA GLY A 130 3.86 -8.63 -7.33
C GLY A 130 3.97 -9.84 -6.40
N ILE A 131 4.31 -10.98 -6.99
CA ILE A 131 4.44 -12.28 -6.31
C ILE A 131 5.53 -12.32 -5.24
N ARG A 132 6.51 -11.40 -5.27
CA ARG A 132 7.52 -11.28 -4.22
C ARG A 132 6.92 -11.16 -2.81
N ASN A 133 5.76 -10.55 -2.70
CA ASN A 133 5.07 -10.43 -1.40
C ASN A 133 4.59 -11.79 -0.86
N LEU A 134 4.26 -12.74 -1.73
CA LEU A 134 3.93 -14.12 -1.31
C LEU A 134 5.16 -14.82 -0.73
N VAL A 135 6.33 -14.59 -1.32
CA VAL A 135 7.60 -15.14 -0.79
C VAL A 135 7.92 -14.50 0.56
N ASP A 136 7.71 -13.19 0.72
CA ASP A 136 7.89 -12.51 2.01
C ASP A 136 6.98 -13.11 3.09
N ILE A 137 5.69 -13.38 2.77
CA ILE A 137 4.74 -14.02 3.69
C ILE A 137 5.24 -15.42 4.07
N TYR A 138 5.59 -16.23 3.08
CA TYR A 138 6.05 -17.59 3.28
C TYR A 138 7.29 -17.64 4.19
N VAL A 139 8.33 -16.89 3.85
CA VAL A 139 9.57 -16.84 4.61
C VAL A 139 9.34 -16.37 6.05
N PHE A 140 8.43 -15.42 6.25
CA PHE A 140 8.12 -14.92 7.57
C PHE A 140 7.36 -15.95 8.42
N LEU A 141 6.36 -16.59 7.85
CA LEU A 141 5.57 -17.63 8.53
C LEU A 141 6.38 -18.88 8.83
N GLU A 142 7.27 -19.32 7.94
CA GLU A 142 8.20 -20.43 8.21
C GLU A 142 9.09 -20.14 9.41
N LYS A 143 9.49 -18.88 9.60
CA LYS A 143 10.38 -18.49 10.68
C LYS A 143 9.69 -18.22 11.99
N PHE A 144 8.53 -17.61 11.99
CA PHE A 144 7.87 -17.09 13.18
C PHE A 144 6.45 -17.63 13.40
N GLY A 145 5.84 -18.27 12.39
CA GLY A 145 4.43 -18.63 12.42
C GLY A 145 4.03 -19.51 13.60
N GLY A 146 4.92 -20.42 14.03
CA GLY A 146 4.68 -21.30 15.19
C GLY A 146 4.81 -20.61 16.56
N GLU A 147 5.40 -19.41 16.61
CA GLU A 147 5.65 -18.67 17.85
C GLU A 147 4.67 -17.49 18.05
N MET A 148 4.05 -17.02 16.94
CA MET A 148 3.14 -15.87 16.98
C MET A 148 1.79 -16.22 17.64
N ASN A 149 1.26 -15.25 18.39
CA ASN A 149 -0.06 -15.37 19.01
C ASN A 149 -1.17 -15.18 17.97
N ALA A 150 -1.82 -16.30 17.59
CA ALA A 150 -2.88 -16.32 16.57
C ALA A 150 -4.10 -15.48 16.96
N ASP A 151 -4.55 -15.51 18.23
CA ASP A 151 -5.70 -14.74 18.69
C ASP A 151 -5.41 -13.24 18.63
N TYR A 152 -4.18 -12.83 18.97
CA TYR A 152 -3.74 -11.45 18.83
C TYR A 152 -3.79 -11.01 17.38
N LEU A 153 -3.21 -11.79 16.46
CA LEU A 153 -3.20 -11.48 15.01
C LEU A 153 -4.62 -11.38 14.47
N GLN A 154 -5.48 -12.35 14.77
CA GLN A 154 -6.88 -12.35 14.31
C GLN A 154 -7.62 -11.08 14.78
N LYS A 155 -7.48 -10.71 16.04
CA LYS A 155 -8.09 -9.51 16.61
C LYS A 155 -7.59 -8.24 15.90
N GLN A 156 -6.29 -8.13 15.66
CA GLN A 156 -5.72 -6.94 15.00
C GLN A 156 -6.14 -6.87 13.53
N PHE A 157 -6.08 -7.96 12.77
CA PHE A 157 -6.54 -7.98 11.38
C PHE A 157 -8.03 -7.67 11.24
N ALA A 158 -8.86 -8.15 12.15
CA ALA A 158 -10.29 -7.80 12.18
C ALA A 158 -10.48 -6.29 12.41
N GLY A 159 -9.78 -5.71 13.39
CA GLY A 159 -9.83 -4.27 13.67
C GLY A 159 -9.38 -3.39 12.51
N LEU A 160 -8.41 -3.89 11.72
CA LEU A 160 -7.88 -3.20 10.53
C LEU A 160 -8.71 -3.48 9.25
N GLY A 161 -9.67 -4.43 9.29
CA GLY A 161 -10.42 -4.87 8.12
C GLY A 161 -9.57 -5.61 7.10
N LEU A 162 -8.58 -6.39 7.57
CA LEU A 162 -7.62 -7.10 6.73
C LEU A 162 -7.73 -8.63 6.82
N THR A 163 -8.70 -9.16 7.57
CA THR A 163 -8.84 -10.61 7.81
C THR A 163 -8.90 -11.40 6.50
N ALA A 164 -9.89 -11.13 5.66
CA ALA A 164 -10.05 -11.85 4.39
C ALA A 164 -8.83 -11.69 3.46
N PHE A 165 -8.25 -10.48 3.40
CA PHE A 165 -7.04 -10.26 2.62
C PHE A 165 -5.88 -11.13 3.11
N THR A 166 -5.62 -11.15 4.40
CA THR A 166 -4.52 -11.92 5.00
C THR A 166 -4.72 -13.41 4.78
N GLU A 167 -5.91 -13.96 5.08
CA GLU A 167 -6.23 -15.37 4.87
C GLU A 167 -6.02 -15.82 3.42
N HIS A 168 -6.50 -15.03 2.46
CA HIS A 168 -6.33 -15.35 1.04
C HIS A 168 -4.87 -15.26 0.58
N MET A 169 -4.08 -14.30 1.07
CA MET A 169 -2.67 -14.16 0.70
C MET A 169 -1.82 -15.27 1.31
N GLU A 170 -2.07 -15.65 2.57
CA GLU A 170 -1.41 -16.78 3.21
C GLU A 170 -1.74 -18.10 2.50
N LYS A 171 -3.02 -18.33 2.17
CA LYS A 171 -3.45 -19.50 1.42
C LYS A 171 -2.80 -19.56 0.04
N LEU A 172 -2.74 -18.44 -0.68
CA LEU A 172 -2.07 -18.36 -1.97
C LEU A 172 -0.57 -18.64 -1.85
N ALA A 173 0.10 -18.12 -0.80
CA ALA A 173 1.51 -18.39 -0.56
C ALA A 173 1.77 -19.89 -0.34
N ARG A 174 0.93 -20.58 0.45
CA ARG A 174 1.03 -22.04 0.65
C ARG A 174 0.76 -22.84 -0.62
N ILE A 175 -0.27 -22.48 -1.37
CA ILE A 175 -0.58 -23.14 -2.65
C ILE A 175 0.63 -23.08 -3.58
N TRP A 176 1.23 -21.92 -3.68
CA TRP A 176 2.27 -21.68 -4.68
C TRP A 176 3.66 -22.16 -4.26
N LEU A 177 4.01 -22.06 -2.98
CA LEU A 177 5.36 -22.38 -2.47
C LEU A 177 5.45 -23.74 -1.78
N GLN A 178 4.33 -24.30 -1.32
CA GLN A 178 4.27 -25.63 -0.69
C GLN A 178 3.50 -26.66 -1.52
N GLY A 179 2.89 -26.26 -2.64
CA GLY A 179 2.15 -27.17 -3.50
C GLY A 179 0.79 -27.60 -2.94
N GLU A 180 0.20 -26.82 -2.03
CA GLU A 180 -1.15 -27.11 -1.55
C GLU A 180 -2.18 -27.04 -2.69
N PRO A 181 -3.28 -27.83 -2.63
CA PRO A 181 -4.35 -27.72 -3.61
C PRO A 181 -5.07 -26.36 -3.50
N GLY A 182 -5.44 -25.79 -4.63
CA GLY A 182 -6.12 -24.51 -4.71
C GLY A 182 -7.30 -24.51 -5.67
N GLU A 183 -8.29 -23.67 -5.41
CA GLU A 183 -9.41 -23.40 -6.31
C GLU A 183 -8.98 -22.51 -7.46
N ALA A 184 -9.79 -22.47 -8.53
CA ALA A 184 -9.58 -21.61 -9.70
C ALA A 184 -9.39 -20.12 -9.34
N PHE A 185 -10.02 -19.66 -8.27
CA PHE A 185 -9.84 -18.30 -7.75
C PHE A 185 -8.36 -17.99 -7.42
N TYR A 186 -7.64 -18.91 -6.80
CA TYR A 186 -6.24 -18.68 -6.44
C TYR A 186 -5.33 -18.63 -7.66
N GLN A 187 -5.64 -19.37 -8.72
CA GLN A 187 -4.95 -19.23 -9.99
C GLN A 187 -5.18 -17.83 -10.59
N GLN A 188 -6.42 -17.34 -10.59
CA GLN A 188 -6.75 -16.00 -11.07
C GLN A 188 -6.05 -14.91 -10.24
N LEU A 189 -6.01 -15.07 -8.92
CA LEU A 189 -5.33 -14.14 -8.02
C LEU A 189 -3.81 -14.14 -8.26
N PHE A 190 -3.21 -15.32 -8.47
CA PHE A 190 -1.81 -15.45 -8.82
C PHE A 190 -1.48 -14.76 -10.16
N ASP A 191 -2.26 -15.04 -11.21
CA ASP A 191 -2.10 -14.45 -12.53
C ASP A 191 -2.22 -12.92 -12.48
N TYR A 192 -3.17 -12.42 -11.67
CA TYR A 192 -3.31 -10.99 -11.42
C TYR A 192 -2.03 -10.41 -10.78
N MET A 193 -1.50 -11.03 -9.73
CA MET A 193 -0.30 -10.56 -9.02
C MET A 193 0.94 -10.66 -9.92
N GLN A 194 1.09 -11.74 -10.69
CA GLN A 194 2.17 -11.88 -11.67
C GLN A 194 2.10 -10.78 -12.73
N GLY A 195 0.89 -10.50 -13.23
CA GLY A 195 0.64 -9.45 -14.21
C GLY A 195 0.89 -8.02 -13.68
N CYS A 196 0.91 -7.81 -12.35
CA CYS A 196 1.23 -6.52 -11.75
C CYS A 196 2.73 -6.17 -11.83
N GLY A 197 3.61 -7.14 -12.01
CA GLY A 197 5.06 -6.95 -11.86
C GLY A 197 5.45 -6.59 -10.42
N ILE A 198 6.70 -6.18 -10.22
CA ILE A 198 7.26 -5.97 -8.87
C ILE A 198 6.61 -4.77 -8.16
N TYR A 199 6.33 -3.69 -8.89
CA TYR A 199 5.91 -2.39 -8.32
C TYR A 199 4.42 -2.06 -8.51
N GLY A 200 3.66 -2.98 -9.11
CA GLY A 200 2.28 -2.74 -9.48
C GLY A 200 2.14 -1.86 -10.73
N LYS A 201 0.91 -1.59 -11.15
CA LYS A 201 0.56 -0.80 -12.32
C LYS A 201 -0.45 0.28 -11.96
N ASP A 202 -0.27 1.50 -12.46
CA ASP A 202 -1.15 2.65 -12.15
C ASP A 202 -2.60 2.43 -12.60
N GLU A 203 -2.82 1.68 -13.68
CA GLU A 203 -4.17 1.31 -14.14
C GLU A 203 -4.95 0.50 -13.10
N ASN A 204 -4.27 -0.33 -12.31
CA ASN A 204 -4.93 -1.10 -11.25
C ASN A 204 -5.60 -0.19 -10.21
N GLY A 205 -4.99 0.94 -9.89
CA GLY A 205 -5.59 1.91 -8.96
C GLY A 205 -6.90 2.53 -9.44
N ILE A 206 -7.12 2.62 -10.76
CA ILE A 206 -8.41 3.06 -11.33
C ILE A 206 -9.46 1.95 -11.17
N TRP A 207 -9.06 0.72 -11.47
CA TRP A 207 -9.91 -0.44 -11.36
C TRP A 207 -10.41 -0.67 -9.93
N ASN A 208 -9.51 -0.59 -8.97
CA ASN A 208 -9.81 -0.86 -7.58
C ASN A 208 -10.84 0.12 -7.04
N ARG A 209 -10.67 1.41 -7.36
CA ARG A 209 -11.62 2.46 -6.95
C ARG A 209 -12.97 2.30 -7.63
N PHE A 210 -13.00 1.81 -8.86
CA PHE A 210 -14.24 1.49 -9.55
C PHE A 210 -14.95 0.32 -8.88
N CYS A 211 -14.22 -0.75 -8.54
CA CYS A 211 -14.77 -1.92 -7.84
C CYS A 211 -15.26 -1.57 -6.43
N ASP A 212 -14.53 -0.68 -5.71
CA ASP A 212 -14.88 -0.23 -4.37
C ASP A 212 -16.16 0.65 -4.38
N ALA A 213 -16.29 1.51 -5.38
CA ALA A 213 -17.46 2.38 -5.52
C ALA A 213 -18.75 1.65 -5.94
N GLN A 214 -18.64 0.43 -6.51
CA GLN A 214 -19.77 -0.35 -7.01
C GLN A 214 -19.69 -1.82 -6.62
N PRO A 215 -19.63 -2.16 -5.31
CA PRO A 215 -19.38 -3.54 -4.88
C PRO A 215 -20.51 -4.52 -5.23
N GLU A 216 -21.75 -4.04 -5.39
CA GLU A 216 -22.94 -4.90 -5.51
C GLU A 216 -23.64 -4.81 -6.88
N LYS A 217 -23.46 -3.74 -7.64
CA LYS A 217 -24.24 -3.48 -8.85
C LYS A 217 -23.69 -4.08 -10.14
N GLY A 218 -22.58 -4.77 -10.09
CA GLY A 218 -22.09 -5.55 -11.24
C GLY A 218 -22.13 -4.82 -12.60
N GLU A 219 -22.09 -3.48 -12.62
CA GLU A 219 -21.97 -2.76 -13.89
C GLU A 219 -20.69 -3.22 -14.58
N LYS A 220 -20.88 -4.14 -15.50
CA LYS A 220 -19.80 -4.74 -16.28
C LYS A 220 -19.60 -3.91 -17.53
N GLY A 221 -18.39 -3.45 -17.74
CA GLY A 221 -18.05 -2.91 -19.04
C GLY A 221 -17.13 -1.67 -19.00
N ARG A 222 -16.43 -1.50 -20.11
CA ARG A 222 -15.51 -0.37 -20.33
C ARG A 222 -16.22 0.99 -20.21
N ASP A 223 -17.48 1.06 -20.61
CA ASP A 223 -18.21 2.33 -20.63
C ASP A 223 -18.66 2.74 -19.22
N ALA A 224 -19.01 1.80 -18.35
CA ALA A 224 -19.27 2.07 -16.94
C ALA A 224 -18.02 2.60 -16.25
N LEU A 225 -16.86 1.98 -16.49
CA LEU A 225 -15.58 2.47 -15.97
C LEU A 225 -15.22 3.86 -16.49
N LYS A 226 -15.41 4.11 -17.80
CA LYS A 226 -15.18 5.43 -18.39
C LYS A 226 -16.10 6.47 -17.78
N ARG A 227 -17.40 6.16 -17.63
CA ARG A 227 -18.38 7.04 -16.98
C ARG A 227 -17.95 7.37 -15.55
N TRP A 228 -17.58 6.35 -14.75
CA TRP A 228 -17.09 6.53 -13.41
C TRP A 228 -15.80 7.37 -13.37
N TYR A 229 -14.90 7.15 -14.29
CA TYR A 229 -13.65 7.89 -14.36
C TYR A 229 -13.86 9.39 -14.68
N TRP A 230 -14.75 9.70 -15.63
CA TRP A 230 -15.03 11.09 -16.02
C TRP A 230 -15.91 11.82 -15.00
N PHE A 231 -16.87 11.09 -14.45
CA PHE A 231 -17.89 11.60 -13.54
C PHE A 231 -17.90 10.78 -12.22
N PRO A 232 -16.81 10.82 -11.44
CA PRO A 232 -16.74 10.06 -10.20
C PRO A 232 -17.80 10.52 -9.21
N PRO A 233 -18.31 9.60 -8.34
CA PRO A 233 -19.34 9.93 -7.37
C PRO A 233 -18.86 10.92 -6.31
N TYR A 234 -19.82 11.49 -5.58
CA TYR A 234 -19.57 12.50 -4.57
C TYR A 234 -18.56 12.04 -3.50
N GLU A 235 -18.70 10.82 -3.02
CA GLU A 235 -17.86 10.21 -2.00
C GLU A 235 -16.38 10.18 -2.43
N TYR A 236 -16.15 9.86 -3.69
CA TYR A 236 -14.80 9.92 -4.26
C TYR A 236 -14.28 11.35 -4.42
N MET A 237 -15.14 12.27 -4.88
CA MET A 237 -14.73 13.66 -5.11
C MET A 237 -14.39 14.40 -3.81
N VAL A 238 -15.07 14.11 -2.72
CA VAL A 238 -14.79 14.69 -1.39
C VAL A 238 -13.36 14.38 -0.92
N LEU A 239 -12.81 13.22 -1.25
CA LEU A 239 -11.43 12.85 -0.86
C LEU A 239 -10.38 13.79 -1.46
N TYR A 240 -10.62 14.32 -2.66
CA TYR A 240 -9.70 15.19 -3.40
C TYR A 240 -10.07 16.67 -3.35
N TYR A 241 -11.34 16.95 -3.06
CA TYR A 241 -11.93 18.29 -2.98
C TYR A 241 -12.71 18.45 -1.67
N PRO A 242 -12.00 18.55 -0.51
CA PRO A 242 -12.63 18.56 0.83
C PRO A 242 -13.64 19.70 1.01
N TRP A 243 -13.56 20.77 0.21
CA TRP A 243 -14.52 21.87 0.25
C TRP A 243 -15.96 21.41 -0.08
N LEU A 244 -16.14 20.31 -0.83
CA LEU A 244 -17.45 19.72 -1.10
C LEU A 244 -18.14 19.20 0.17
N SER A 245 -17.38 18.77 1.18
CA SER A 245 -17.91 18.22 2.42
C SER A 245 -18.32 19.27 3.46
N ARG A 246 -18.00 20.55 3.25
CA ARG A 246 -18.38 21.64 4.18
C ARG A 246 -19.90 21.76 4.35
N ASN A 247 -20.64 21.53 3.29
CA ASN A 247 -22.10 21.36 3.31
C ASN A 247 -22.46 20.20 2.35
N PRO A 248 -22.85 19.04 2.86
CA PRO A 248 -23.06 17.85 2.03
C PRO A 248 -24.17 18.01 0.98
N VAL A 249 -25.20 18.78 1.26
CA VAL A 249 -26.30 19.06 0.32
C VAL A 249 -25.80 19.95 -0.82
N ALA A 250 -25.24 21.12 -0.50
CA ALA A 250 -24.68 22.03 -1.49
C ALA A 250 -23.52 21.38 -2.26
N GLY A 251 -22.69 20.56 -1.61
CA GLY A 251 -21.58 19.83 -2.22
C GLY A 251 -22.02 18.87 -3.31
N LYS A 252 -23.18 18.20 -3.16
CA LYS A 252 -23.74 17.34 -4.22
C LYS A 252 -24.19 18.17 -5.43
N PHE A 253 -24.76 19.34 -5.24
CA PHE A 253 -25.12 20.25 -6.33
C PHE A 253 -23.89 20.86 -6.99
N LEU A 254 -22.79 21.06 -6.27
CA LEU A 254 -21.52 21.59 -6.80
C LEU A 254 -20.63 20.51 -7.46
N LEU A 255 -21.06 19.27 -7.48
CA LEU A 255 -20.30 18.16 -8.06
C LEU A 255 -19.94 18.38 -9.54
N PRO A 256 -20.80 18.90 -10.43
CA PRO A 256 -20.43 19.21 -11.82
C PRO A 256 -19.28 20.22 -11.92
N ALA A 257 -19.27 21.25 -11.06
CA ALA A 257 -18.18 22.22 -11.02
C ALA A 257 -16.84 21.57 -10.59
N ALA A 258 -16.89 20.65 -9.61
CA ALA A 258 -15.73 19.90 -9.19
C ALA A 258 -15.20 18.97 -10.30
N TRP A 259 -16.06 18.37 -11.12
CA TRP A 259 -15.64 17.62 -12.32
C TRP A 259 -14.95 18.53 -13.34
N GLY A 260 -15.47 19.74 -13.57
CA GLY A 260 -14.84 20.74 -14.44
C GLY A 260 -13.44 21.13 -13.95
N ILE A 261 -13.29 21.46 -12.66
CA ILE A 261 -12.00 21.77 -12.04
C ILE A 261 -11.01 20.60 -12.20
N ARG A 262 -11.49 19.36 -11.97
CA ARG A 262 -10.68 18.15 -12.14
C ARG A 262 -10.22 17.97 -13.59
N ALA A 263 -11.09 18.21 -14.55
CA ALA A 263 -10.76 18.11 -15.98
C ALA A 263 -9.70 19.14 -16.39
N VAL A 264 -9.88 20.41 -16.00
CA VAL A 264 -8.90 21.50 -16.26
C VAL A 264 -7.55 21.15 -15.64
N ARG A 265 -7.50 20.74 -14.37
CA ARG A 265 -6.26 20.30 -13.73
C ARG A 265 -5.60 19.14 -14.47
N GLY A 266 -6.39 18.18 -14.96
CA GLY A 266 -5.89 17.04 -15.74
C GLY A 266 -5.20 17.45 -17.03
N VAL A 267 -5.71 18.50 -17.70
CA VAL A 267 -5.12 19.07 -18.91
C VAL A 267 -3.86 19.87 -18.58
N VAL A 268 -3.95 20.82 -17.65
CA VAL A 268 -2.83 21.71 -17.26
C VAL A 268 -1.63 20.92 -16.73
N CYS A 269 -1.87 19.86 -15.92
CA CYS A 269 -0.80 19.02 -15.37
C CYS A 269 -0.30 17.94 -16.35
N GLY A 270 -0.76 17.89 -17.59
CA GLY A 270 -0.34 16.91 -18.61
C GLY A 270 -0.75 15.45 -18.33
N ARG A 271 -1.41 15.19 -17.22
CA ARG A 271 -1.79 13.82 -16.80
C ARG A 271 -3.01 13.26 -17.54
N GLY A 272 -3.77 14.11 -18.23
CA GLY A 272 -5.01 13.70 -18.91
C GLY A 272 -4.74 12.80 -20.12
N LYS A 273 -3.67 13.05 -20.89
CA LYS A 273 -3.29 12.26 -22.06
C LYS A 273 -2.88 10.83 -21.65
N TYR A 274 -1.99 10.73 -20.68
CA TYR A 274 -1.52 9.45 -20.14
C TYR A 274 -2.69 8.59 -19.61
N LYS A 275 -3.56 9.18 -18.80
CA LYS A 275 -4.70 8.47 -18.23
C LYS A 275 -5.75 8.07 -19.27
N ARG A 276 -5.92 8.84 -20.33
CA ARG A 276 -6.83 8.51 -21.45
C ARG A 276 -6.30 7.30 -22.22
N GLU A 277 -5.00 7.26 -22.47
CA GLU A 277 -4.36 6.14 -23.14
C GLU A 277 -4.47 4.86 -22.28
N MET A 278 -4.22 4.98 -20.99
CA MET A 278 -4.38 3.88 -20.03
C MET A 278 -5.80 3.32 -20.02
N LEU A 279 -6.84 4.18 -20.07
CA LEU A 279 -8.24 3.73 -20.17
C LEU A 279 -8.57 3.00 -21.50
N ARG A 280 -7.85 3.32 -22.59
CA ARG A 280 -8.00 2.63 -23.88
C ARG A 280 -7.43 1.21 -23.87
N GLN A 281 -6.35 1.00 -23.11
CA GLN A 281 -5.64 -0.27 -23.00
C GLN A 281 -6.31 -1.26 -22.04
N ILE A 282 -7.33 -0.83 -21.30
CA ILE A 282 -8.04 -1.70 -20.35
C ILE A 282 -8.81 -2.78 -21.08
N ASP A 283 -8.49 -4.04 -20.78
CA ASP A 283 -9.21 -5.21 -21.25
C ASP A 283 -10.53 -5.39 -20.47
N ALA A 284 -11.65 -5.20 -21.19
CA ALA A 284 -12.98 -5.33 -20.62
C ALA A 284 -13.30 -6.77 -20.14
N SER A 285 -12.67 -7.79 -20.72
CA SER A 285 -12.88 -9.20 -20.33
C SER A 285 -12.41 -9.48 -18.90
N GLN A 286 -11.43 -8.71 -18.41
CA GLN A 286 -10.84 -8.86 -17.08
C GLN A 286 -11.64 -8.16 -15.96
N ILE A 287 -12.67 -7.39 -16.31
CA ILE A 287 -13.43 -6.61 -15.31
C ILE A 287 -14.05 -7.53 -14.27
N GLY A 288 -14.75 -8.58 -14.72
CA GLY A 288 -15.42 -9.52 -13.83
C GLY A 288 -14.46 -10.27 -12.90
N VAL A 289 -13.31 -10.69 -13.40
CA VAL A 289 -12.27 -11.36 -12.61
C VAL A 289 -11.73 -10.43 -11.53
N ARG A 290 -11.42 -9.19 -11.89
CA ARG A 290 -10.90 -8.20 -10.93
C ARG A 290 -11.94 -7.84 -9.86
N GLN A 291 -13.21 -7.67 -10.25
CA GLN A 291 -14.28 -7.45 -9.28
C GLN A 291 -14.43 -8.62 -8.31
N ASP A 292 -14.30 -9.87 -8.79
CA ASP A 292 -14.34 -11.05 -7.92
C ASP A 292 -13.16 -11.08 -6.94
N ILE A 293 -11.94 -10.79 -7.42
CA ILE A 293 -10.75 -10.69 -6.58
C ILE A 293 -10.98 -9.67 -5.46
N TYR A 294 -11.35 -8.43 -5.80
CA TYR A 294 -11.52 -7.37 -4.77
C TYR A 294 -12.67 -7.66 -3.81
N ARG A 295 -13.76 -8.26 -4.28
CA ARG A 295 -14.89 -8.65 -3.45
C ARG A 295 -14.50 -9.73 -2.44
N ARG A 296 -13.76 -10.76 -2.85
CA ARG A 296 -13.31 -11.84 -1.96
C ARG A 296 -12.28 -11.36 -0.96
N LEU A 297 -11.33 -10.54 -1.38
CA LEU A 297 -10.33 -9.97 -0.51
C LEU A 297 -10.90 -8.95 0.49
N GLN A 298 -12.15 -8.49 0.31
CA GLN A 298 -12.85 -7.51 1.16
C GLN A 298 -12.02 -6.23 1.42
N LEU A 299 -11.15 -5.88 0.48
CA LEU A 299 -10.20 -4.80 0.64
C LEU A 299 -10.89 -3.46 0.40
N ARG A 300 -11.10 -2.69 1.48
CA ARG A 300 -11.71 -1.35 1.45
C ARG A 300 -10.86 -0.40 2.28
N PHE A 301 -10.46 0.73 1.69
CA PHE A 301 -9.72 1.80 2.36
C PHE A 301 -10.60 3.04 2.47
N HIS A 302 -10.84 3.51 3.72
CA HIS A 302 -11.78 4.59 4.06
C HIS A 302 -11.12 5.74 4.82
#